data_18a9f44b6ce183f9134fe6642d7f9ad9
#
_entry.id   18a9f44b6ce183f9134fe6642d7f9ad9
#
_cell.length_a   1.000
_cell.length_b   1.000
_cell.length_c   1.000
_cell.angle_alpha   90.00
_cell.angle_beta   90.00
_cell.angle_gamma   90.00
#
_symmetry.space_group_name_H-M   'P 1'
#
loop_
_entity.id
_entity.type
_entity.pdbx_description
1 polymer ?
#
loop_
_entity_poly.entity_id
_entity_poly.type
_entity_poly.pdbx_seq_one_letter_code
_entity_poly.pdbx_strand_id
1 'polypeptide(L)'
;NEYLAYDTSSISSYSEQLSVVKYGKNKDHDPLPQINLLLVFGEESYLPFYYRRLAGNIPDVSTVKVYLKELELLGYSKVKVVKDRGFYSVENINALYKEHIKFVIGGKTNISFVKDTILEEKDKMRKWDRYNEEYGFYIFSKTIKWDYEQVRPYKGDVLKDDRRMYLHLYYNPEKALEDEMNFNRMILSLKAELESGKRKSTHEALYVKYFEIKETPKRGLKLTIKEDACEEAKKLYGYFTLLSNDIKDPVEALRIYRAKDVVEKAFGNIKERLNGRRMLVSSDAALDGKLFVQFIALILISYIRKHMIDRKLFGKYTLQGLLDELDII
;
A
#
# COMPACT_ATOMS: atom_id res chain seq x y z
N ASN A 1 -6.31 22.56 -0.23
CA ASN A 1 -6.53 21.62 0.90
C ASN A 1 -6.93 20.22 0.43
N GLU A 2 -6.28 19.70 -0.60
CA GLU A 2 -6.48 18.34 -1.11
C GLU A 2 -5.73 17.29 -0.25
N TYR A 3 -6.11 16.02 -0.39
CA TYR A 3 -5.34 14.92 0.18
C TYR A 3 -4.05 14.70 -0.61
N LEU A 4 -2.96 14.42 0.12
CA LEU A 4 -1.67 14.10 -0.47
C LEU A 4 -1.49 12.58 -0.52
N ALA A 5 -1.48 12.04 -1.72
CA ALA A 5 -1.16 10.64 -1.98
C ALA A 5 0.35 10.42 -1.81
N TYR A 6 0.70 9.47 -0.97
CA TYR A 6 2.07 9.20 -0.55
C TYR A 6 2.38 7.73 -0.77
N ASP A 7 3.42 7.44 -1.53
CA ASP A 7 3.92 6.08 -1.71
C ASP A 7 5.43 6.06 -1.96
N THR A 8 6.02 4.87 -1.88
CA THR A 8 7.42 4.61 -2.19
C THR A 8 7.55 3.57 -3.28
N SER A 9 8.65 3.61 -4.04
CA SER A 9 9.00 2.54 -4.96
C SER A 9 10.49 2.24 -4.92
N SER A 10 10.84 0.99 -5.21
CA SER A 10 12.22 0.54 -5.30
C SER A 10 12.77 0.80 -6.70
N ILE A 11 14.02 1.29 -6.79
CA ILE A 11 14.76 1.44 -8.03
C ILE A 11 16.11 0.74 -7.85
N SER A 12 16.34 -0.31 -8.62
CA SER A 12 17.55 -1.12 -8.53
C SER A 12 18.77 -0.42 -9.10
N SER A 13 19.97 -0.72 -8.57
CA SER A 13 21.23 -0.19 -9.05
C SER A 13 22.34 -1.25 -8.98
N TYR A 14 23.23 -1.22 -9.95
CA TYR A 14 24.47 -2.00 -9.93
C TYR A 14 25.64 -1.27 -9.26
N SER A 15 25.45 0.00 -8.90
CA SER A 15 26.53 0.82 -8.35
C SER A 15 26.86 0.43 -6.91
N GLU A 16 28.13 0.15 -6.65
CA GLU A 16 28.68 -0.06 -5.33
C GLU A 16 29.10 1.24 -4.63
N GLN A 17 29.15 2.35 -5.37
CA GLN A 17 29.64 3.65 -4.89
C GLN A 17 28.56 4.54 -4.30
N LEU A 18 27.29 4.23 -4.55
CA LEU A 18 26.17 5.00 -4.02
C LEU A 18 25.90 4.68 -2.54
N SER A 19 25.98 5.67 -1.67
CA SER A 19 25.85 5.52 -0.22
C SER A 19 24.48 4.95 0.21
N VAL A 20 23.44 5.25 -0.54
CA VAL A 20 22.03 4.88 -0.27
C VAL A 20 21.56 3.59 -0.92
N VAL A 21 22.37 3.01 -1.81
CA VAL A 21 22.06 1.72 -2.43
C VAL A 21 22.30 0.60 -1.41
N LYS A 22 21.23 -0.08 -1.03
CA LYS A 22 21.22 -1.16 -0.03
C LYS A 22 20.29 -2.29 -0.47
N TYR A 23 20.61 -3.50 -0.01
CA TYR A 23 19.67 -4.62 -0.14
C TYR A 23 18.46 -4.40 0.77
N GLY A 24 17.27 -4.61 0.25
CA GLY A 24 16.01 -4.48 0.97
C GLY A 24 14.88 -5.23 0.27
N LYS A 25 13.66 -5.04 0.73
CA LYS A 25 12.48 -5.61 0.07
C LYS A 25 12.22 -4.86 -1.24
N ASN A 26 12.64 -5.45 -2.36
CA ASN A 26 12.42 -4.88 -3.68
C ASN A 26 10.97 -5.09 -4.12
N LYS A 27 10.29 -4.01 -4.50
CA LYS A 27 8.88 -4.06 -4.94
C LYS A 27 8.71 -4.69 -6.34
N ASP A 28 9.77 -4.68 -7.15
CA ASP A 28 9.79 -5.30 -8.48
C ASP A 28 10.36 -6.74 -8.45
N HIS A 29 10.60 -7.29 -7.24
CA HIS A 29 11.20 -8.62 -7.03
C HIS A 29 12.59 -8.79 -7.68
N ASP A 30 13.30 -7.70 -7.90
CA ASP A 30 14.64 -7.70 -8.45
C ASP A 30 15.66 -8.07 -7.33
N PRO A 31 16.58 -9.01 -7.56
CA PRO A 31 17.55 -9.43 -6.55
C PRO A 31 18.68 -8.42 -6.29
N LEU A 32 18.68 -7.28 -6.98
CA LEU A 32 19.73 -6.28 -6.85
C LEU A 32 19.51 -5.34 -5.63
N PRO A 33 20.60 -4.72 -5.14
CA PRO A 33 20.48 -3.63 -4.21
C PRO A 33 19.77 -2.44 -4.87
N GLN A 34 19.13 -1.59 -4.06
CA GLN A 34 18.20 -0.57 -4.52
C GLN A 34 18.30 0.72 -3.72
N ILE A 35 17.73 1.77 -4.26
CA ILE A 35 17.23 2.93 -3.51
C ILE A 35 15.72 2.83 -3.38
N ASN A 36 15.15 3.47 -2.37
CA ASN A 36 13.72 3.70 -2.31
C ASN A 36 13.45 5.17 -2.65
N LEU A 37 12.57 5.39 -3.62
CA LEU A 37 12.10 6.72 -4.01
C LEU A 37 10.71 6.93 -3.43
N LEU A 38 10.56 7.99 -2.63
CA LEU A 38 9.31 8.44 -2.09
C LEU A 38 8.76 9.53 -3.00
N LEU A 39 7.48 9.45 -3.35
CA LEU A 39 6.73 10.46 -4.08
C LEU A 39 5.48 10.88 -3.32
N VAL A 40 5.15 12.16 -3.45
CA VAL A 40 3.91 12.75 -2.92
C VAL A 40 3.20 13.49 -4.03
N PHE A 41 1.90 13.20 -4.19
CA PHE A 41 1.04 13.79 -5.20
C PHE A 41 -0.21 14.39 -4.56
N GLY A 42 -0.72 15.46 -5.15
CA GLY A 42 -2.07 15.92 -4.87
C GLY A 42 -3.11 14.99 -5.48
N GLU A 43 -4.13 14.62 -4.70
CA GLU A 43 -5.20 13.71 -5.14
C GLU A 43 -6.10 14.36 -6.20
N GLU A 44 -6.39 15.67 -6.07
CA GLU A 44 -7.23 16.42 -7.00
C GLU A 44 -6.41 17.06 -8.14
N SER A 45 -5.24 17.59 -7.81
CA SER A 45 -4.37 18.27 -8.79
C SER A 45 -3.67 17.29 -9.71
N TYR A 46 -3.47 16.04 -9.30
CA TYR A 46 -2.67 15.03 -10.01
C TYR A 46 -1.22 15.44 -10.24
N LEU A 47 -0.72 16.45 -9.49
CA LEU A 47 0.64 16.95 -9.65
C LEU A 47 1.56 16.38 -8.57
N PRO A 48 2.83 16.07 -8.91
CA PRO A 48 3.83 15.73 -7.94
C PRO A 48 4.21 16.97 -7.14
N PHE A 49 4.23 16.80 -5.83
CA PHE A 49 4.42 17.87 -4.88
C PHE A 49 5.79 17.79 -4.21
N TYR A 50 6.26 16.55 -3.98
CA TYR A 50 7.51 16.30 -3.27
C TYR A 50 8.08 14.94 -3.64
N TYR A 51 9.40 14.83 -3.63
CA TYR A 51 10.10 13.54 -3.71
C TYR A 51 11.24 13.45 -2.72
N ARG A 52 11.60 12.23 -2.34
CA ARG A 52 12.78 11.98 -1.52
C ARG A 52 13.44 10.66 -1.87
N ARG A 53 14.76 10.70 -1.92
CA ARG A 53 15.64 9.55 -1.97
C ARG A 53 15.80 8.96 -0.57
N LEU A 54 15.59 7.66 -0.43
CA LEU A 54 15.74 6.91 0.80
C LEU A 54 16.69 5.73 0.57
N ALA A 55 17.38 5.28 1.62
CA ALA A 55 18.20 4.08 1.54
C ALA A 55 17.30 2.85 1.27
N GLY A 56 17.81 1.93 0.42
CA GLY A 56 17.01 0.80 -0.07
C GLY A 56 16.55 -0.20 0.98
N ASN A 57 17.15 -0.19 2.16
CA ASN A 57 16.79 -1.05 3.29
C ASN A 57 15.77 -0.41 4.25
N ILE A 58 15.30 0.82 3.99
CA ILE A 58 14.31 1.48 4.86
C ILE A 58 12.92 0.93 4.53
N PRO A 59 12.21 0.31 5.49
CA PRO A 59 10.84 -0.16 5.30
C PRO A 59 9.87 1.02 5.11
N ASP A 60 8.82 0.85 4.28
CA ASP A 60 7.80 1.85 4.04
C ASP A 60 7.18 2.42 5.33
N VAL A 61 6.92 1.55 6.30
CA VAL A 61 6.35 1.94 7.60
C VAL A 61 7.20 2.97 8.35
N SER A 62 8.52 2.90 8.21
CA SER A 62 9.46 3.81 8.88
C SER A 62 9.57 5.19 8.21
N THR A 63 9.14 5.30 6.94
CA THR A 63 9.27 6.55 6.16
C THR A 63 8.28 7.62 6.61
N VAL A 64 7.17 7.22 7.25
CA VAL A 64 6.11 8.14 7.69
C VAL A 64 6.65 9.19 8.65
N LYS A 65 7.40 8.80 9.67
CA LYS A 65 7.97 9.72 10.67
C LYS A 65 8.95 10.73 10.06
N VAL A 66 9.74 10.29 9.09
CA VAL A 66 10.68 11.17 8.38
C VAL A 66 9.92 12.20 7.56
N TYR A 67 8.90 11.75 6.81
CA TYR A 67 8.06 12.62 6.01
C TYR A 67 7.31 13.68 6.85
N LEU A 68 6.76 13.29 8.00
CA LEU A 68 6.06 14.21 8.89
C LEU A 68 6.97 15.33 9.39
N LYS A 69 8.20 15.01 9.80
CA LYS A 69 9.19 16.01 10.21
C LYS A 69 9.54 16.98 9.09
N GLU A 70 9.61 16.52 7.86
CA GLU A 70 9.91 17.38 6.71
C GLU A 70 8.76 18.29 6.35
N LEU A 71 7.52 17.82 6.41
CA LEU A 71 6.35 18.68 6.24
C LEU A 71 6.33 19.81 7.28
N GLU A 72 6.66 19.50 8.53
CA GLU A 72 6.79 20.51 9.59
C GLU A 72 7.87 21.56 9.25
N LEU A 73 9.06 21.09 8.84
CA LEU A 73 10.17 21.99 8.42
C LEU A 73 9.81 22.86 7.21
N LEU A 74 8.96 22.37 6.30
CA LEU A 74 8.46 23.10 5.14
C LEU A 74 7.26 24.02 5.47
N GLY A 75 6.84 24.09 6.73
CA GLY A 75 5.76 24.96 7.19
C GLY A 75 4.34 24.46 6.88
N TYR A 76 4.18 23.20 6.51
CA TYR A 76 2.88 22.59 6.24
C TYR A 76 2.20 22.12 7.54
N SER A 77 1.29 22.92 8.07
CA SER A 77 0.59 22.64 9.33
C SER A 77 -0.78 21.93 9.19
N LYS A 78 -1.35 21.91 7.99
CA LYS A 78 -2.69 21.32 7.72
C LYS A 78 -2.64 20.36 6.55
N VAL A 79 -1.97 19.24 6.76
CA VAL A 79 -1.82 18.21 5.73
C VAL A 79 -2.87 17.14 5.91
N LYS A 80 -3.42 16.69 4.78
CA LYS A 80 -4.25 15.48 4.70
C LYS A 80 -3.51 14.45 3.86
N VAL A 81 -3.44 13.20 4.33
CA VAL A 81 -2.68 12.16 3.64
C VAL A 81 -3.52 10.93 3.32
N VAL A 82 -3.28 10.36 2.15
CA VAL A 82 -3.79 9.04 1.80
C VAL A 82 -2.62 8.07 1.62
N LYS A 83 -2.72 6.89 2.25
CA LYS A 83 -1.61 5.91 2.31
C LYS A 83 -2.10 4.49 2.12
N ASP A 84 -1.22 3.66 1.56
CA ASP A 84 -1.51 2.24 1.40
C ASP A 84 -1.39 1.48 2.74
N ARG A 85 -1.96 0.27 2.77
CA ARG A 85 -1.96 -0.65 3.93
C ARG A 85 -0.55 -1.02 4.41
N GLY A 86 0.47 -0.90 3.56
CA GLY A 86 1.87 -1.13 3.91
C GLY A 86 2.41 -0.14 4.94
N PHE A 87 1.79 1.04 5.04
CA PHE A 87 2.17 2.09 5.99
C PHE A 87 1.45 1.99 7.35
N TYR A 88 0.52 1.05 7.50
CA TYR A 88 -0.20 0.86 8.74
C TYR A 88 0.69 0.27 9.84
N SER A 89 0.84 0.99 10.93
CA SER A 89 1.26 0.50 12.25
C SER A 89 0.63 1.39 13.34
N VAL A 90 0.54 0.87 14.56
CA VAL A 90 0.02 1.63 15.71
C VAL A 90 0.83 2.90 15.92
N GLU A 91 2.16 2.81 15.81
CA GLU A 91 3.08 3.93 15.98
C GLU A 91 2.86 5.02 14.92
N ASN A 92 2.59 4.62 13.65
CA ASN A 92 2.33 5.56 12.58
C ASN A 92 0.98 6.26 12.75
N ILE A 93 -0.06 5.54 13.14
CA ILE A 93 -1.37 6.12 13.44
C ILE A 93 -1.24 7.12 14.61
N ASN A 94 -0.55 6.74 15.69
CA ASN A 94 -0.31 7.64 16.82
C ASN A 94 0.51 8.87 16.42
N ALA A 95 1.51 8.72 15.53
CA ALA A 95 2.27 9.85 15.01
C ALA A 95 1.38 10.81 14.19
N LEU A 96 0.48 10.30 13.36
CA LEU A 96 -0.47 11.12 12.59
C LEU A 96 -1.43 11.90 13.51
N TYR A 97 -1.93 11.27 14.57
CA TYR A 97 -2.76 11.94 15.57
C TYR A 97 -1.98 13.01 16.34
N LYS A 98 -0.74 12.71 16.73
CA LYS A 98 0.15 13.63 17.45
C LYS A 98 0.37 14.92 16.66
N GLU A 99 0.64 14.81 15.36
CA GLU A 99 0.90 15.93 14.45
C GLU A 99 -0.41 16.52 13.85
N HIS A 100 -1.58 16.14 14.40
CA HIS A 100 -2.91 16.64 13.95
C HIS A 100 -3.19 16.43 12.46
N ILE A 101 -2.59 15.43 11.84
CA ILE A 101 -2.72 15.13 10.42
C ILE A 101 -4.00 14.34 10.16
N LYS A 102 -4.75 14.80 9.16
CA LYS A 102 -5.93 14.10 8.64
C LYS A 102 -5.47 12.96 7.72
N PHE A 103 -6.11 11.79 7.81
CA PHE A 103 -5.68 10.66 7.00
C PHE A 103 -6.82 9.75 6.53
N VAL A 104 -6.57 9.09 5.39
CA VAL A 104 -7.23 7.87 4.94
C VAL A 104 -6.13 6.83 4.68
N ILE A 105 -6.17 5.69 5.35
CA ILE A 105 -5.14 4.66 5.23
C ILE A 105 -5.78 3.28 5.03
N GLY A 106 -5.19 2.45 4.16
CA GLY A 106 -5.56 1.05 4.03
C GLY A 106 -5.30 0.29 5.33
N GLY A 107 -6.28 -0.44 5.82
CA GLY A 107 -6.13 -1.34 6.96
C GLY A 107 -5.90 -2.78 6.53
N LYS A 108 -5.32 -3.59 7.42
CA LYS A 108 -5.18 -5.03 7.22
C LYS A 108 -6.37 -5.74 7.84
N THR A 109 -6.98 -6.67 7.13
CA THR A 109 -8.15 -7.43 7.61
C THR A 109 -7.86 -8.35 8.80
N ASN A 110 -6.58 -8.66 9.05
CA ASN A 110 -6.13 -9.48 10.17
C ASN A 110 -5.83 -8.70 11.46
N ILE A 111 -6.02 -7.37 11.47
CA ILE A 111 -5.97 -6.57 12.71
C ILE A 111 -7.15 -6.98 13.59
N SER A 112 -6.93 -7.18 14.88
CA SER A 112 -7.94 -7.74 15.80
C SER A 112 -9.30 -7.03 15.68
N PHE A 113 -9.37 -5.72 15.94
CA PHE A 113 -10.63 -4.99 15.89
C PHE A 113 -11.29 -4.95 14.49
N VAL A 114 -10.49 -5.05 13.42
CA VAL A 114 -10.99 -5.14 12.04
C VAL A 114 -11.58 -6.52 11.80
N LYS A 115 -10.84 -7.58 12.16
CA LYS A 115 -11.28 -8.97 12.04
C LYS A 115 -12.57 -9.20 12.83
N ASP A 116 -12.62 -8.74 14.06
CA ASP A 116 -13.79 -8.87 14.92
C ASP A 116 -15.01 -8.17 14.29
N THR A 117 -14.82 -6.97 13.74
CA THR A 117 -15.89 -6.26 13.03
C THR A 117 -16.35 -7.00 11.77
N ILE A 118 -15.43 -7.59 11.00
CA ILE A 118 -15.81 -8.41 9.82
C ILE A 118 -16.67 -9.59 10.25
N LEU A 119 -16.27 -10.29 11.31
CA LEU A 119 -17.00 -11.45 11.81
C LEU A 119 -18.38 -11.07 12.36
N GLU A 120 -18.52 -9.96 13.07
CA GLU A 120 -19.79 -9.40 13.57
C GLU A 120 -20.76 -9.05 12.45
N GLU A 121 -20.23 -8.47 11.35
CA GLU A 121 -21.04 -7.92 10.26
C GLU A 121 -21.21 -8.90 9.08
N LYS A 122 -20.53 -10.03 9.06
CA LYS A 122 -20.45 -10.97 7.94
C LYS A 122 -21.82 -11.34 7.38
N ASP A 123 -22.76 -11.73 8.26
CA ASP A 123 -24.09 -12.22 7.86
C ASP A 123 -25.00 -11.08 7.37
N LYS A 124 -24.70 -9.85 7.77
CA LYS A 124 -25.44 -8.65 7.39
C LYS A 124 -24.80 -7.91 6.19
N MET A 125 -23.55 -8.25 5.85
CA MET A 125 -22.76 -7.48 4.89
C MET A 125 -23.40 -7.45 3.50
N ARG A 126 -23.99 -8.58 3.06
CA ARG A 126 -24.59 -8.71 1.71
C ARG A 126 -26.04 -8.25 1.61
N LYS A 127 -26.53 -7.43 2.53
CA LYS A 127 -27.86 -6.85 2.41
C LYS A 127 -27.87 -5.81 1.29
N TRP A 128 -29.00 -5.70 0.58
CA TRP A 128 -29.16 -4.80 -0.56
C TRP A 128 -28.94 -3.33 -0.21
N ASP A 129 -29.30 -2.90 1.00
CA ASP A 129 -29.14 -1.54 1.52
C ASP A 129 -27.66 -1.15 1.75
N ARG A 130 -26.75 -2.11 1.70
CA ARG A 130 -25.30 -1.91 1.79
C ARG A 130 -24.59 -1.98 0.43
N TYR A 131 -25.32 -2.33 -0.62
CA TYR A 131 -24.73 -2.43 -1.96
C TYR A 131 -24.58 -1.07 -2.61
N ASN A 132 -23.36 -0.77 -3.05
CA ASN A 132 -23.06 0.41 -3.85
C ASN A 132 -22.87 0.00 -5.31
N GLU A 133 -23.78 0.46 -6.17
CA GLU A 133 -23.82 0.09 -7.59
C GLU A 133 -22.63 0.66 -8.38
N GLU A 134 -22.17 1.87 -8.03
CA GLU A 134 -21.04 2.53 -8.71
C GLU A 134 -19.76 1.71 -8.63
N TYR A 135 -19.52 1.08 -7.48
CA TYR A 135 -18.29 0.32 -7.22
C TYR A 135 -18.49 -1.20 -7.29
N GLY A 136 -19.72 -1.69 -7.29
CA GLY A 136 -20.02 -3.12 -7.22
C GLY A 136 -19.66 -3.77 -5.87
N PHE A 137 -19.63 -3.00 -4.78
CA PHE A 137 -19.23 -3.43 -3.45
C PHE A 137 -20.37 -3.31 -2.44
N TYR A 138 -20.30 -4.13 -1.41
CA TYR A 138 -21.06 -3.91 -0.19
C TYR A 138 -20.21 -3.09 0.78
N ILE A 139 -20.82 -2.09 1.40
CA ILE A 139 -20.12 -1.09 2.20
C ILE A 139 -20.74 -1.03 3.61
N PHE A 140 -19.89 -1.00 4.62
CA PHE A 140 -20.27 -0.77 6.01
C PHE A 140 -19.27 0.18 6.67
N SER A 141 -19.76 1.06 7.54
CA SER A 141 -18.91 1.98 8.27
C SER A 141 -19.34 2.08 9.71
N LYS A 142 -18.38 2.13 10.62
CA LYS A 142 -18.63 2.45 12.03
C LYS A 142 -17.58 3.39 12.60
N THR A 143 -17.96 4.15 13.61
CA THR A 143 -17.01 4.91 14.41
C THR A 143 -16.45 4.01 15.50
N ILE A 144 -15.15 4.02 15.66
CA ILE A 144 -14.44 3.30 16.71
C ILE A 144 -13.64 4.27 17.57
N LYS A 145 -13.31 3.83 18.78
CA LYS A 145 -12.32 4.47 19.63
C LYS A 145 -10.96 3.88 19.34
N TRP A 146 -10.00 4.75 19.07
CA TRP A 146 -8.61 4.37 18.89
C TRP A 146 -7.86 4.64 20.18
N ASP A 147 -7.22 3.62 20.73
CA ASP A 147 -6.38 3.73 21.92
C ASP A 147 -5.09 4.49 21.56
N TYR A 148 -5.15 5.82 21.76
CA TYR A 148 -4.02 6.70 21.45
C TYR A 148 -3.02 6.70 22.59
N GLU A 149 -1.75 6.48 22.26
CA GLU A 149 -0.65 6.57 23.21
C GLU A 149 0.45 7.51 22.68
N GLN A 150 0.94 8.37 23.55
CA GLN A 150 2.05 9.28 23.26
C GLN A 150 3.03 9.32 24.41
N VAL A 151 4.27 8.95 24.17
CA VAL A 151 5.37 9.17 25.12
C VAL A 151 5.67 10.66 25.23
N ARG A 152 5.68 11.20 26.44
CA ARG A 152 6.01 12.60 26.73
C ARG A 152 7.43 12.68 27.34
N PRO A 153 8.48 12.93 26.53
CA PRO A 153 9.88 12.81 26.97
C PRO A 153 10.23 13.69 28.18
N TYR A 154 9.59 14.87 28.25
CA TYR A 154 9.88 15.83 29.33
C TYR A 154 9.17 15.50 30.66
N LYS A 155 8.11 14.67 30.60
CA LYS A 155 7.35 14.25 31.79
C LYS A 155 7.65 12.82 32.21
N GLY A 156 8.31 12.03 31.36
CA GLY A 156 8.65 10.64 31.62
C GLY A 156 7.45 9.70 31.69
N ASP A 157 6.27 10.14 31.24
CA ASP A 157 5.02 9.38 31.27
C ASP A 157 4.46 9.13 29.85
N VAL A 158 3.42 8.29 29.78
CA VAL A 158 2.67 8.01 28.55
C VAL A 158 1.30 8.61 28.65
N LEU A 159 1.00 9.59 27.77
CA LEU A 159 -0.35 10.09 27.59
C LEU A 159 -1.18 9.02 26.90
N LYS A 160 -2.29 8.61 27.53
CA LYS A 160 -3.30 7.72 26.94
C LYS A 160 -4.59 8.47 26.79
N ASP A 161 -5.25 8.34 25.63
CA ASP A 161 -6.50 9.00 25.31
C ASP A 161 -7.26 8.23 24.23
N ASP A 162 -8.58 8.35 24.21
CA ASP A 162 -9.42 7.78 23.16
C ASP A 162 -9.57 8.77 22.01
N ARG A 163 -9.15 8.38 20.82
CA ARG A 163 -9.32 9.18 19.60
C ARG A 163 -10.39 8.57 18.70
N ARG A 164 -11.22 9.42 18.13
CA ARG A 164 -12.24 8.99 17.17
C ARG A 164 -11.56 8.54 15.87
N MET A 165 -11.95 7.35 15.39
CA MET A 165 -11.56 6.82 14.09
C MET A 165 -12.78 6.24 13.39
N TYR A 166 -12.85 6.39 12.09
CA TYR A 166 -13.83 5.74 11.22
C TYR A 166 -13.22 4.49 10.63
N LEU A 167 -13.89 3.36 10.82
CA LEU A 167 -13.58 2.08 10.18
C LEU A 167 -14.57 1.85 9.06
N HIS A 168 -14.08 1.79 7.82
CA HIS A 168 -14.86 1.48 6.64
C HIS A 168 -14.52 0.08 6.17
N LEU A 169 -15.51 -0.78 6.06
CA LEU A 169 -15.41 -2.14 5.52
C LEU A 169 -16.06 -2.18 4.15
N TYR A 170 -15.38 -2.83 3.23
CA TYR A 170 -15.85 -3.08 1.88
C TYR A 170 -15.75 -4.58 1.61
N TYR A 171 -16.79 -5.14 0.99
CA TYR A 171 -16.81 -6.51 0.55
C TYR A 171 -17.05 -6.58 -0.95
N ASN A 172 -16.08 -7.11 -1.68
CA ASN A 172 -16.14 -7.35 -3.11
C ASN A 172 -16.36 -8.84 -3.37
N PRO A 173 -17.52 -9.26 -3.93
CA PRO A 173 -17.81 -10.66 -4.25
C PRO A 173 -16.84 -11.27 -5.27
N GLU A 174 -16.42 -10.51 -6.29
CA GLU A 174 -15.49 -10.98 -7.31
C GLU A 174 -14.12 -11.26 -6.69
N LYS A 175 -13.65 -10.33 -5.85
CA LYS A 175 -12.41 -10.52 -5.10
C LYS A 175 -12.49 -11.69 -4.13
N ALA A 176 -13.63 -11.95 -3.51
CA ALA A 176 -13.81 -13.10 -2.62
C ALA A 176 -13.60 -14.42 -3.36
N LEU A 177 -14.16 -14.53 -4.58
CA LEU A 177 -13.95 -15.66 -5.46
C LEU A 177 -12.49 -15.81 -5.89
N GLU A 178 -11.85 -14.71 -6.27
CA GLU A 178 -10.42 -14.70 -6.62
C GLU A 178 -9.54 -15.15 -5.44
N ASP A 179 -9.78 -14.60 -4.24
CA ASP A 179 -9.06 -14.95 -3.03
C ASP A 179 -9.20 -16.45 -2.73
N GLU A 180 -10.41 -17.03 -2.88
CA GLU A 180 -10.66 -18.45 -2.69
C GLU A 180 -9.94 -19.31 -3.71
N MET A 181 -9.98 -18.94 -4.99
CA MET A 181 -9.26 -19.66 -6.05
C MET A 181 -7.75 -19.63 -5.81
N ASN A 182 -7.19 -18.49 -5.43
CA ASN A 182 -5.77 -18.35 -5.11
C ASN A 182 -5.37 -19.18 -3.88
N PHE A 183 -6.22 -19.21 -2.86
CA PHE A 183 -6.02 -20.03 -1.68
C PHE A 183 -6.02 -21.52 -2.03
N ASN A 184 -6.97 -21.99 -2.83
CA ASN A 184 -7.04 -23.39 -3.23
C ASN A 184 -5.78 -23.80 -4.04
N ARG A 185 -5.31 -22.94 -4.97
CA ARG A 185 -4.05 -23.16 -5.69
C ARG A 185 -2.84 -23.22 -4.73
N MET A 186 -2.80 -22.35 -3.73
CA MET A 186 -1.74 -22.34 -2.71
C MET A 186 -1.75 -23.66 -1.91
N ILE A 187 -2.90 -24.11 -1.42
CA ILE A 187 -3.02 -25.38 -0.66
C ILE A 187 -2.56 -26.57 -1.51
N LEU A 188 -2.96 -26.64 -2.79
CA LEU A 188 -2.52 -27.70 -3.70
C LEU A 188 -0.99 -27.65 -3.94
N SER A 189 -0.43 -26.47 -4.11
CA SER A 189 1.03 -26.30 -4.27
C SER A 189 1.79 -26.75 -3.03
N LEU A 190 1.35 -26.33 -1.84
CA LEU A 190 1.95 -26.73 -0.56
C LEU A 190 1.89 -28.24 -0.36
N LYS A 191 0.75 -28.86 -0.70
CA LYS A 191 0.58 -30.32 -0.65
C LYS A 191 1.58 -31.04 -1.55
N ALA A 192 1.72 -30.60 -2.81
CA ALA A 192 2.66 -31.16 -3.76
C ALA A 192 4.13 -31.01 -3.32
N GLU A 193 4.50 -29.88 -2.71
CA GLU A 193 5.83 -29.66 -2.13
C GLU A 193 6.11 -30.66 -0.99
N LEU A 194 5.14 -30.91 -0.11
CA LEU A 194 5.25 -31.89 0.98
C LEU A 194 5.33 -33.32 0.45
N GLU A 195 4.48 -33.70 -0.51
CA GLU A 195 4.44 -35.05 -1.08
C GLU A 195 5.71 -35.39 -1.88
N SER A 196 6.29 -34.39 -2.55
CA SER A 196 7.55 -34.55 -3.31
C SER A 196 8.82 -34.46 -2.46
N GLY A 197 8.71 -34.18 -1.16
CA GLY A 197 9.85 -33.91 -0.28
C GLY A 197 10.62 -32.62 -0.56
N LYS A 198 10.12 -31.76 -1.46
CA LYS A 198 10.74 -30.47 -1.84
C LYS A 198 10.22 -29.31 -0.98
N ARG A 199 10.34 -29.45 0.33
CA ARG A 199 9.91 -28.40 1.28
C ARG A 199 10.73 -27.12 1.08
N LYS A 200 10.05 -25.99 1.11
CA LYS A 200 10.69 -24.66 1.08
C LYS A 200 10.67 -24.04 2.46
N SER A 201 11.82 -23.58 2.95
CA SER A 201 11.94 -22.92 4.25
C SER A 201 11.01 -21.69 4.39
N THR A 202 10.75 -21.00 3.29
CA THR A 202 9.81 -19.86 3.24
C THR A 202 8.35 -20.24 3.47
N HIS A 203 7.98 -21.52 3.28
CA HIS A 203 6.61 -22.04 3.43
C HIS A 203 6.38 -22.79 4.74
N GLU A 204 7.37 -22.93 5.62
CA GLU A 204 7.25 -23.73 6.85
C GLU A 204 6.07 -23.29 7.73
N ALA A 205 5.86 -22.00 7.90
CA ALA A 205 4.71 -21.48 8.66
C ALA A 205 3.35 -21.87 8.04
N LEU A 206 3.27 -21.96 6.71
CA LEU A 206 2.07 -22.36 5.98
C LEU A 206 1.81 -23.86 6.11
N TYR A 207 2.88 -24.69 6.03
CA TYR A 207 2.74 -26.13 6.25
C TYR A 207 2.18 -26.42 7.65
N VAL A 208 2.77 -25.82 8.69
CA VAL A 208 2.29 -25.98 10.07
C VAL A 208 0.87 -25.48 10.25
N LYS A 209 0.51 -24.38 9.58
CA LYS A 209 -0.83 -23.79 9.69
C LYS A 209 -1.91 -24.65 9.08
N TYR A 210 -1.68 -25.19 7.87
CA TYR A 210 -2.74 -25.83 7.08
C TYR A 210 -2.68 -27.34 7.01
N PHE A 211 -1.56 -27.97 7.43
CA PHE A 211 -1.41 -29.41 7.35
C PHE A 211 -1.05 -30.03 8.70
N GLU A 212 -1.59 -31.21 8.95
CA GLU A 212 -1.09 -32.15 9.93
C GLU A 212 -0.19 -33.15 9.17
N ILE A 213 1.09 -33.16 9.53
CA ILE A 213 2.12 -33.97 8.86
C ILE A 213 2.50 -35.10 9.81
N LYS A 214 2.18 -36.34 9.44
CA LYS A 214 2.58 -37.56 10.18
C LYS A 214 3.46 -38.41 9.26
N GLU A 215 4.67 -38.69 9.70
CA GLU A 215 5.60 -39.55 9.00
C GLU A 215 5.95 -40.73 9.89
N THR A 216 5.81 -41.94 9.39
CA THR A 216 6.17 -43.14 10.11
C THR A 216 6.98 -44.09 9.22
N PRO A 217 8.01 -44.80 9.77
CA PRO A 217 8.88 -45.67 8.96
C PRO A 217 8.12 -46.75 8.21
N LYS A 218 6.96 -47.19 8.75
CA LYS A 218 6.15 -48.30 8.18
C LYS A 218 5.10 -47.81 7.18
N ARG A 219 4.54 -46.59 7.35
CA ARG A 219 3.39 -46.10 6.56
C ARG A 219 3.70 -44.91 5.67
N GLY A 220 4.97 -44.42 5.71
CA GLY A 220 5.39 -43.25 4.97
C GLY A 220 4.74 -41.95 5.47
N LEU A 221 4.69 -40.97 4.57
CA LEU A 221 4.13 -39.66 4.80
C LEU A 221 2.60 -39.68 4.69
N LYS A 222 1.91 -39.21 5.73
CA LYS A 222 0.46 -38.97 5.74
C LYS A 222 0.22 -37.48 5.96
N LEU A 223 -0.44 -36.84 5.01
CA LEU A 223 -0.84 -35.43 5.06
C LEU A 223 -2.35 -35.33 5.27
N THR A 224 -2.75 -34.53 6.24
CA THR A 224 -4.17 -34.22 6.48
C THR A 224 -4.33 -32.71 6.47
N ILE A 225 -5.26 -32.18 5.67
CA ILE A 225 -5.57 -30.76 5.65
C ILE A 225 -6.34 -30.39 6.92
N LYS A 226 -5.97 -29.28 7.54
CA LYS A 226 -6.67 -28.72 8.70
C LYS A 226 -7.84 -27.87 8.21
N GLU A 227 -9.00 -28.47 8.04
CA GLU A 227 -10.19 -27.82 7.49
C GLU A 227 -10.58 -26.57 8.29
N ASP A 228 -10.52 -26.62 9.63
CA ASP A 228 -10.82 -25.46 10.48
C ASP A 228 -9.93 -24.24 10.16
N ALA A 229 -8.65 -24.48 9.90
CA ALA A 229 -7.71 -23.40 9.54
C ALA A 229 -8.01 -22.83 8.14
N CYS A 230 -8.47 -23.67 7.22
CA CYS A 230 -8.88 -23.26 5.89
C CYS A 230 -10.17 -22.43 5.96
N GLU A 231 -11.18 -22.88 6.69
CA GLU A 231 -12.43 -22.15 6.87
C GLU A 231 -12.22 -20.81 7.59
N GLU A 232 -11.33 -20.76 8.58
CA GLU A 232 -10.99 -19.50 9.24
C GLU A 232 -10.35 -18.49 8.28
N ALA A 233 -9.49 -18.96 7.37
CA ALA A 233 -8.88 -18.10 6.35
C ALA A 233 -9.93 -17.52 5.38
N LYS A 234 -10.92 -18.35 4.97
CA LYS A 234 -11.97 -17.96 4.02
C LYS A 234 -12.91 -16.88 4.56
N LYS A 235 -13.04 -16.76 5.88
CA LYS A 235 -13.93 -15.74 6.51
C LYS A 235 -13.59 -14.32 6.14
N LEU A 236 -12.34 -14.04 5.74
CA LEU A 236 -11.85 -12.69 5.44
C LEU A 236 -11.74 -12.39 3.93
N TYR A 237 -12.06 -13.35 3.06
CA TYR A 237 -11.95 -13.19 1.62
C TYR A 237 -12.92 -12.15 1.09
N GLY A 238 -12.47 -11.38 0.11
CA GLY A 238 -13.21 -10.29 -0.50
C GLY A 238 -13.30 -9.02 0.35
N TYR A 239 -12.87 -9.06 1.61
CA TYR A 239 -12.86 -7.87 2.45
C TYR A 239 -11.61 -7.03 2.26
N PHE A 240 -11.81 -5.73 2.25
CA PHE A 240 -10.75 -4.75 2.46
C PHE A 240 -11.28 -3.61 3.35
N THR A 241 -10.38 -2.82 3.90
CA THR A 241 -10.76 -1.82 4.90
C THR A 241 -9.95 -0.55 4.75
N LEU A 242 -10.61 0.58 5.09
CA LEU A 242 -9.97 1.87 5.24
C LEU A 242 -10.20 2.40 6.64
N LEU A 243 -9.20 3.09 7.16
CA LEU A 243 -9.23 3.78 8.44
C LEU A 243 -9.07 5.29 8.19
N SER A 244 -9.89 6.11 8.83
CA SER A 244 -9.80 7.57 8.71
C SER A 244 -10.12 8.25 10.03
N ASN A 245 -9.43 9.36 10.32
CA ASN A 245 -9.77 10.26 11.42
C ASN A 245 -10.58 11.48 10.95
N ASP A 246 -10.82 11.62 9.65
CA ASP A 246 -11.45 12.78 9.02
C ASP A 246 -12.73 12.42 8.27
N ILE A 247 -12.68 11.45 7.38
CA ILE A 247 -13.78 11.12 6.46
C ILE A 247 -14.72 10.11 7.09
N LYS A 248 -15.98 10.52 7.27
CA LYS A 248 -17.04 9.66 7.82
C LYS A 248 -17.77 8.86 6.75
N ASP A 249 -17.91 9.44 5.55
CA ASP A 249 -18.55 8.76 4.42
C ASP A 249 -17.63 7.72 3.81
N PRO A 250 -18.02 6.43 3.78
CA PRO A 250 -17.19 5.38 3.22
C PRO A 250 -17.00 5.48 1.70
N VAL A 251 -17.96 6.05 0.95
CA VAL A 251 -17.84 6.23 -0.49
C VAL A 251 -16.80 7.29 -0.81
N GLU A 252 -16.84 8.42 -0.09
CA GLU A 252 -15.82 9.46 -0.19
C GLU A 252 -14.44 8.94 0.21
N ALA A 253 -14.35 8.17 1.30
CA ALA A 253 -13.08 7.57 1.73
C ALA A 253 -12.49 6.64 0.66
N LEU A 254 -13.35 5.86 -0.01
CA LEU A 254 -12.94 4.98 -1.11
C LEU A 254 -12.47 5.76 -2.33
N ARG A 255 -13.18 6.84 -2.69
CA ARG A 255 -12.82 7.73 -3.80
C ARG A 255 -11.43 8.32 -3.57
N ILE A 256 -11.18 8.90 -2.39
CA ILE A 256 -9.89 9.47 -2.01
C ILE A 256 -8.80 8.38 -2.03
N TYR A 257 -9.09 7.20 -1.49
CA TYR A 257 -8.12 6.11 -1.45
C TYR A 257 -7.74 5.61 -2.85
N ARG A 258 -8.70 5.53 -3.78
CA ARG A 258 -8.44 5.13 -5.16
C ARG A 258 -7.67 6.19 -5.94
N ALA A 259 -7.84 7.46 -5.62
CA ALA A 259 -7.10 8.53 -6.25
C ALA A 259 -5.57 8.42 -6.03
N LYS A 260 -5.11 7.66 -5.02
CA LYS A 260 -3.68 7.35 -4.84
C LYS A 260 -3.04 6.62 -6.04
N ASP A 261 -3.84 6.00 -6.94
CA ASP A 261 -3.34 5.40 -8.18
C ASP A 261 -2.50 6.38 -9.02
N VAL A 262 -2.67 7.68 -8.81
CA VAL A 262 -1.84 8.70 -9.45
C VAL A 262 -0.36 8.49 -9.14
N VAL A 263 -0.01 8.13 -7.90
CA VAL A 263 1.38 7.89 -7.49
C VAL A 263 1.93 6.61 -8.11
N GLU A 264 1.11 5.54 -8.17
CA GLU A 264 1.51 4.28 -8.80
C GLU A 264 1.80 4.48 -10.31
N LYS A 265 0.94 5.24 -10.99
CA LYS A 265 1.15 5.62 -12.40
C LYS A 265 2.37 6.52 -12.60
N ALA A 266 2.67 7.36 -11.62
CA ALA A 266 3.86 8.21 -11.63
C ALA A 266 5.16 7.37 -11.53
N PHE A 267 5.19 6.36 -10.68
CA PHE A 267 6.31 5.43 -10.65
C PHE A 267 6.48 4.67 -11.96
N GLY A 268 5.38 4.24 -12.60
CA GLY A 268 5.41 3.68 -13.96
C GLY A 268 6.06 4.63 -14.95
N ASN A 269 5.68 5.90 -14.96
CA ASN A 269 6.29 6.92 -15.83
C ASN A 269 7.80 7.08 -15.55
N ILE A 270 8.22 7.17 -14.29
CA ILE A 270 9.64 7.26 -13.93
C ILE A 270 10.40 6.03 -14.43
N LYS A 271 9.90 4.83 -14.17
CA LYS A 271 10.59 3.59 -14.50
C LYS A 271 10.66 3.31 -16.00
N GLU A 272 9.57 3.54 -16.71
CA GLU A 272 9.42 3.10 -18.09
C GLU A 272 9.71 4.22 -19.11
N ARG A 273 9.29 5.46 -18.82
CA ARG A 273 9.41 6.59 -19.75
C ARG A 273 10.61 7.49 -19.50
N LEU A 274 10.95 7.69 -18.23
CA LEU A 274 12.06 8.56 -17.82
C LEU A 274 13.35 7.79 -17.53
N ASN A 275 13.47 6.54 -18.02
CA ASN A 275 14.66 5.69 -17.87
C ASN A 275 15.10 5.51 -16.39
N GLY A 276 14.12 5.42 -15.48
CA GLY A 276 14.35 5.27 -14.04
C GLY A 276 14.25 3.84 -13.52
N ARG A 277 14.09 2.83 -14.40
CA ARG A 277 13.99 1.43 -13.96
C ARG A 277 15.28 0.93 -13.31
N ARG A 278 16.43 1.48 -13.74
CA ARG A 278 17.75 1.25 -13.18
C ARG A 278 18.50 2.56 -12.97
N MET A 279 19.14 2.72 -11.82
CA MET A 279 20.01 3.86 -11.57
C MET A 279 21.43 3.53 -12.12
N LEU A 280 21.69 4.00 -13.34
CA LEU A 280 22.97 3.83 -14.03
C LEU A 280 23.88 5.04 -13.80
N VAL A 281 24.09 5.39 -12.52
CA VAL A 281 24.97 6.49 -12.09
C VAL A 281 25.92 5.99 -11.02
N SER A 282 27.10 6.60 -10.91
CA SER A 282 28.19 6.13 -10.02
C SER A 282 28.47 7.08 -8.85
N SER A 283 27.82 8.25 -8.77
CA SER A 283 28.00 9.16 -7.64
C SER A 283 26.67 9.65 -7.07
N ASP A 284 26.65 9.97 -5.79
CA ASP A 284 25.46 10.52 -5.12
C ASP A 284 25.01 11.85 -5.76
N ALA A 285 25.94 12.70 -6.18
CA ALA A 285 25.61 13.95 -6.87
C ALA A 285 24.94 13.71 -8.23
N ALA A 286 25.41 12.74 -9.01
CA ALA A 286 24.78 12.36 -10.28
C ALA A 286 23.42 11.71 -10.06
N LEU A 287 23.25 10.94 -8.98
CA LEU A 287 21.97 10.40 -8.59
C LEU A 287 20.95 11.49 -8.25
N ASP A 288 21.34 12.47 -7.44
CA ASP A 288 20.47 13.58 -7.08
C ASP A 288 20.09 14.44 -8.30
N GLY A 289 21.04 14.73 -9.18
CA GLY A 289 20.78 15.43 -10.45
C GLY A 289 19.79 14.67 -11.34
N LYS A 290 19.99 13.36 -11.52
CA LYS A 290 19.09 12.52 -12.31
C LYS A 290 17.67 12.48 -11.73
N LEU A 291 17.53 12.28 -10.43
CA LEU A 291 16.23 12.26 -9.76
C LEU A 291 15.53 13.62 -9.86
N PHE A 292 16.26 14.72 -9.75
CA PHE A 292 15.72 16.07 -9.90
C PHE A 292 15.17 16.29 -11.32
N VAL A 293 15.94 15.98 -12.36
CA VAL A 293 15.48 16.09 -13.75
C VAL A 293 14.27 15.20 -14.03
N GLN A 294 14.28 13.96 -13.53
CA GLN A 294 13.14 13.06 -13.63
C GLN A 294 11.89 13.60 -12.93
N PHE A 295 12.06 14.26 -11.79
CA PHE A 295 10.95 14.88 -11.06
C PHE A 295 10.36 16.06 -11.82
N ILE A 296 11.19 16.94 -12.42
CA ILE A 296 10.70 18.03 -13.28
C ILE A 296 9.96 17.48 -14.50
N ALA A 297 10.50 16.47 -15.18
CA ALA A 297 9.82 15.80 -16.28
C ALA A 297 8.48 15.18 -15.85
N LEU A 298 8.44 14.61 -14.64
CA LEU A 298 7.22 14.05 -14.08
C LEU A 298 6.14 15.13 -13.83
N ILE A 299 6.51 16.34 -13.41
CA ILE A 299 5.56 17.47 -13.28
C ILE A 299 4.92 17.74 -14.63
N LEU A 300 5.71 17.86 -15.69
CA LEU A 300 5.21 18.14 -17.04
C LEU A 300 4.29 17.03 -17.56
N ILE A 301 4.70 15.77 -17.42
CA ILE A 301 3.91 14.59 -17.81
C ILE A 301 2.60 14.55 -17.03
N SER A 302 2.62 14.82 -15.74
CA SER A 302 1.44 14.81 -14.87
C SER A 302 0.47 15.94 -15.25
N TYR A 303 0.99 17.12 -15.56
CA TYR A 303 0.20 18.26 -16.02
C TYR A 303 -0.51 17.95 -17.35
N ILE A 304 0.20 17.45 -18.34
CA ILE A 304 -0.37 17.04 -19.62
C ILE A 304 -1.45 15.96 -19.40
N ARG A 305 -1.14 14.95 -18.60
CA ARG A 305 -2.09 13.88 -18.27
C ARG A 305 -3.37 14.42 -17.62
N LYS A 306 -3.26 15.36 -16.68
CA LYS A 306 -4.41 16.00 -16.02
C LYS A 306 -5.30 16.67 -17.08
N HIS A 307 -4.71 17.44 -18.00
CA HIS A 307 -5.45 18.07 -19.09
C HIS A 307 -6.10 17.06 -20.05
N MET A 308 -5.45 15.93 -20.31
CA MET A 308 -6.03 14.85 -21.11
C MET A 308 -7.24 14.22 -20.43
N ILE A 309 -7.20 14.03 -19.10
CA ILE A 309 -8.34 13.54 -18.31
C ILE A 309 -9.50 14.55 -18.39
N ASP A 310 -9.24 15.80 -18.04
CA ASP A 310 -10.24 16.86 -17.95
C ASP A 310 -10.95 17.11 -19.32
N ARG A 311 -10.23 16.93 -20.42
CA ARG A 311 -10.74 17.10 -21.78
C ARG A 311 -11.15 15.79 -22.46
N LYS A 312 -11.14 14.66 -21.74
CA LYS A 312 -11.50 13.30 -22.24
C LYS A 312 -10.69 12.88 -23.48
N LEU A 313 -9.43 13.30 -23.58
CA LEU A 313 -8.57 13.04 -24.75
C LEU A 313 -8.05 11.61 -24.82
N PHE A 314 -8.11 10.83 -23.75
CA PHE A 314 -7.67 9.43 -23.76
C PHE A 314 -8.50 8.52 -24.68
N GLY A 315 -9.70 8.95 -25.11
CA GLY A 315 -10.45 8.25 -26.15
C GLY A 315 -9.87 8.40 -27.55
N LYS A 316 -8.98 9.40 -27.76
CA LYS A 316 -8.38 9.72 -29.06
C LYS A 316 -6.86 9.52 -29.08
N TYR A 317 -6.18 9.85 -28.00
CA TYR A 317 -4.72 9.83 -27.92
C TYR A 317 -4.25 9.01 -26.73
N THR A 318 -3.12 8.31 -26.89
CA THR A 318 -2.28 7.92 -25.76
C THR A 318 -1.44 9.14 -25.32
N LEU A 319 -0.91 9.13 -24.10
CA LEU A 319 0.01 10.18 -23.65
C LEU A 319 1.24 10.31 -24.60
N GLN A 320 1.81 9.17 -25.01
CA GLN A 320 2.94 9.16 -25.94
C GLN A 320 2.54 9.72 -27.31
N GLY A 321 1.42 9.25 -27.86
CA GLY A 321 0.95 9.73 -29.17
C GLY A 321 0.67 11.24 -29.19
N LEU A 322 0.20 11.82 -28.07
CA LEU A 322 0.05 13.26 -27.96
C LEU A 322 1.41 13.97 -27.94
N LEU A 323 2.40 13.44 -27.22
CA LEU A 323 3.75 14.00 -27.17
C LEU A 323 4.44 13.90 -28.54
N ASP A 324 4.27 12.79 -29.25
CA ASP A 324 4.82 12.59 -30.59
C ASP A 324 4.21 13.59 -31.60
N GLU A 325 2.91 13.87 -31.51
CA GLU A 325 2.29 14.93 -32.34
C GLU A 325 2.79 16.34 -32.00
N LEU A 326 3.07 16.63 -30.73
CA LEU A 326 3.61 17.92 -30.32
C LEU A 326 5.08 18.11 -30.76
N ASP A 327 5.84 17.03 -30.97
CA ASP A 327 7.23 17.07 -31.42
C ASP A 327 7.35 17.37 -32.93
N ILE A 328 6.25 17.31 -33.68
CA ILE A 328 6.17 17.61 -35.12
C ILE A 328 5.97 19.11 -35.40
N ILE A 329 5.59 19.90 -34.38
CA ILE A 329 5.33 21.33 -34.49
C ILE A 329 6.62 22.12 -34.20
#